data_40074ba846b499f95596fe5478c9d95c
#
_entry.id   40074ba846b499f95596fe5478c9d95c
#
_cell.length_a   1.000
_cell.length_b   1.000
_cell.length_c   1.000
_cell.angle_alpha   90.00
_cell.angle_beta   90.00
_cell.angle_gamma   90.00
#
_symmetry.space_group_name_H-M   'P 1'
#
loop_
_entity.id
_entity.type
_entity.pdbx_description
1 polymer ?
#
loop_
_entity_poly.entity_id
_entity_poly.type
_entity_poly.pdbx_seq_one_letter_code
_entity_poly.pdbx_strand_id
1 'polypeptide(L)'
;MARVFPEGRLVYGMQLPIQSQSTIYAEPWEATAGAADLAAVARAADRAGFGYVATCDHVAIPRHMAGPMSTIWYDPIATLSFLAGITENVRLLSHVAILGLRHPLLSAKQYATVDHLSGGRLILGVGAGHVKEEFEVLGVDFARRGAVLDETLDALRAALGPEEYPEFEGELFSFKDLGQLPRPVQARIPVWVGGSSPAAVRRAAVRGDGWLPQGDPLDKLPAQIARIKELRAEAGVTGPVEFGAITAPLYVGEPGWDTGRRALTGKAEALAESLRAYKAIGIDQIQVRFRNRDRAELIDQITAFGSEVGPLLND
;
A
#
# COMPACT_ATOMS: atom_id res chain seq x y z
N MET A 1 -9.96 5.00 17.26
CA MET A 1 -8.76 4.71 16.48
C MET A 1 -8.13 6.01 16.03
N ALA A 2 -6.81 6.12 16.03
CA ALA A 2 -6.14 7.34 15.55
C ALA A 2 -5.92 7.23 14.02
N ARG A 3 -5.93 8.35 13.34
CA ARG A 3 -5.50 8.45 11.94
C ARG A 3 -4.00 8.13 11.84
N VAL A 4 -3.59 7.59 10.69
CA VAL A 4 -2.17 7.36 10.38
C VAL A 4 -1.48 8.69 10.12
N PHE A 5 -2.17 9.59 9.39
CA PHE A 5 -1.67 10.89 9.01
C PHE A 5 -2.54 12.03 9.56
N PRO A 6 -1.96 13.24 9.73
CA PRO A 6 -2.71 14.40 10.22
C PRO A 6 -3.91 14.74 9.33
N GLU A 7 -5.05 15.03 9.94
CA GLU A 7 -6.24 15.47 9.24
C GLU A 7 -6.03 16.81 8.52
N GLY A 8 -6.68 16.97 7.36
CA GLY A 8 -6.60 18.19 6.56
C GLY A 8 -5.30 18.38 5.79
N ARG A 9 -4.38 17.42 5.85
CA ARG A 9 -3.14 17.43 5.06
C ARG A 9 -3.22 16.36 3.97
N LEU A 10 -2.76 16.73 2.76
CA LEU A 10 -2.51 15.77 1.70
C LEU A 10 -1.09 15.21 1.87
N VAL A 11 -1.01 13.94 2.21
CA VAL A 11 0.28 13.23 2.36
C VAL A 11 0.62 12.51 1.06
N TYR A 12 1.89 12.40 0.73
CA TYR A 12 2.36 11.67 -0.45
C TYR A 12 3.23 10.49 -0.04
N GLY A 13 3.05 9.40 -0.73
CA GLY A 13 3.87 8.21 -0.64
C GLY A 13 4.16 7.66 -2.03
N MET A 14 4.93 6.58 -2.13
CA MET A 14 5.23 5.98 -3.42
C MET A 14 5.29 4.45 -3.33
N GLN A 15 4.92 3.80 -4.43
CA GLN A 15 5.29 2.42 -4.65
C GLN A 15 6.76 2.35 -5.05
N LEU A 16 7.52 1.50 -4.38
CA LEU A 16 8.93 1.32 -4.71
C LEU A 16 9.10 0.60 -6.06
N PRO A 17 10.09 0.99 -6.88
CA PRO A 17 10.49 0.26 -8.06
C PRO A 17 11.22 -1.04 -7.70
N ILE A 18 11.64 -1.80 -8.68
CA ILE A 18 12.54 -2.97 -8.56
C ILE A 18 11.87 -4.19 -7.91
N GLN A 19 11.17 -4.00 -6.78
CA GLN A 19 10.53 -5.07 -6.03
C GLN A 19 9.35 -5.72 -6.79
N SER A 20 8.80 -5.04 -7.79
CA SER A 20 7.80 -5.56 -8.71
C SER A 20 8.07 -5.01 -10.11
N GLN A 21 8.24 -5.89 -11.09
CA GLN A 21 8.63 -5.48 -12.44
C GLN A 21 7.51 -5.70 -13.47
N SER A 22 6.28 -5.38 -13.07
CA SER A 22 5.18 -5.30 -14.03
C SER A 22 5.52 -4.32 -15.16
N THR A 23 5.47 -4.79 -16.40
CA THR A 23 5.83 -3.99 -17.59
C THR A 23 4.96 -2.76 -17.82
N ILE A 24 3.82 -2.67 -17.13
CA ILE A 24 2.95 -1.49 -17.13
C ILE A 24 3.59 -0.34 -16.35
N TYR A 25 4.46 -0.65 -15.41
CA TYR A 25 4.92 0.28 -14.39
C TYR A 25 6.44 0.38 -14.28
N ALA A 26 7.17 -0.71 -14.53
CA ALA A 26 8.61 -0.72 -14.42
C ALA A 26 9.28 0.04 -15.56
N GLU A 27 10.32 0.78 -15.23
CA GLU A 27 11.19 1.40 -16.22
C GLU A 27 12.28 0.41 -16.65
N PRO A 28 12.82 0.51 -17.89
CA PRO A 28 13.73 -0.49 -18.44
C PRO A 28 14.97 -0.80 -17.58
N TRP A 29 15.50 0.20 -16.87
CA TRP A 29 16.69 0.03 -16.03
C TRP A 29 16.45 -0.86 -14.80
N GLU A 30 15.20 -0.98 -14.34
CA GLU A 30 14.86 -1.79 -13.18
C GLU A 30 15.15 -3.27 -13.40
N ALA A 31 15.19 -3.74 -14.65
CA ALA A 31 15.48 -5.13 -15.01
C ALA A 31 16.89 -5.59 -14.56
N THR A 32 17.83 -4.66 -14.39
CA THR A 32 19.21 -4.94 -13.95
C THR A 32 19.50 -4.43 -12.54
N ALA A 33 18.52 -3.79 -11.91
CA ALA A 33 18.66 -3.23 -10.57
C ALA A 33 18.51 -4.30 -9.49
N GLY A 34 19.08 -4.02 -8.32
CA GLY A 34 19.08 -4.95 -7.19
C GLY A 34 18.77 -4.29 -5.85
N ALA A 35 19.02 -5.03 -4.77
CA ALA A 35 18.71 -4.60 -3.42
C ALA A 35 19.40 -3.29 -3.00
N ALA A 36 20.61 -3.03 -3.51
CA ALA A 36 21.32 -1.78 -3.23
C ALA A 36 20.63 -0.57 -3.87
N ASP A 37 20.07 -0.75 -5.07
CA ASP A 37 19.32 0.30 -5.77
C ASP A 37 17.98 0.56 -5.08
N LEU A 38 17.28 -0.51 -4.69
CA LEU A 38 16.05 -0.41 -3.90
C LEU A 38 16.29 0.35 -2.57
N ALA A 39 17.39 0.03 -1.88
CA ALA A 39 17.77 0.72 -0.65
C ALA A 39 18.05 2.21 -0.88
N ALA A 40 18.75 2.56 -1.97
CA ALA A 40 19.04 3.94 -2.30
C ALA A 40 17.77 4.76 -2.56
N VAL A 41 16.81 4.19 -3.31
CA VAL A 41 15.51 4.82 -3.59
C VAL A 41 14.67 4.98 -2.31
N ALA A 42 14.60 3.94 -1.47
CA ALA A 42 13.83 4.00 -0.22
C ALA A 42 14.39 5.07 0.74
N ARG A 43 15.73 5.17 0.87
CA ARG A 43 16.39 6.21 1.66
C ARG A 43 16.18 7.61 1.08
N ALA A 44 16.11 7.75 -0.25
CA ALA A 44 15.80 9.04 -0.87
C ALA A 44 14.37 9.48 -0.53
N ALA A 45 13.39 8.59 -0.62
CA ALA A 45 12.02 8.86 -0.22
C ALA A 45 11.90 9.23 1.27
N ASP A 46 12.61 8.49 2.15
CA ASP A 46 12.63 8.76 3.59
C ASP A 46 13.17 10.18 3.91
N ARG A 47 14.29 10.56 3.27
CA ARG A 47 14.88 11.90 3.43
C ARG A 47 14.06 13.01 2.79
N ALA A 48 13.33 12.72 1.72
CA ALA A 48 12.48 13.67 1.01
C ALA A 48 11.10 13.89 1.65
N GLY A 49 10.85 13.29 2.83
CA GLY A 49 9.63 13.51 3.60
C GLY A 49 8.40 12.77 3.06
N PHE A 50 8.58 11.68 2.33
CA PHE A 50 7.47 10.82 1.93
C PHE A 50 6.84 10.20 3.17
N GLY A 51 5.50 10.17 3.20
CA GLY A 51 4.75 9.60 4.32
C GLY A 51 4.83 8.08 4.36
N TYR A 52 4.94 7.41 3.20
CA TYR A 52 5.12 5.97 3.11
C TYR A 52 5.83 5.53 1.82
N VAL A 53 6.43 4.33 1.88
CA VAL A 53 6.85 3.56 0.71
C VAL A 53 6.08 2.24 0.68
N ALA A 54 5.72 1.77 -0.51
CA ALA A 54 4.86 0.60 -0.68
C ALA A 54 5.52 -0.53 -1.47
N THR A 55 5.18 -1.77 -1.10
CA THR A 55 5.59 -3.01 -1.77
C THR A 55 4.37 -3.82 -2.19
N CYS A 56 4.50 -4.64 -3.24
CA CYS A 56 3.45 -5.52 -3.74
C CYS A 56 3.62 -6.96 -3.24
N ASP A 57 2.61 -7.79 -3.50
CA ASP A 57 2.60 -9.21 -3.12
C ASP A 57 2.13 -10.07 -4.30
N HIS A 58 3.02 -10.91 -4.81
CA HIS A 58 2.71 -12.05 -5.68
C HIS A 58 3.65 -13.20 -5.35
N VAL A 59 3.11 -14.40 -5.27
CA VAL A 59 3.87 -15.62 -4.97
C VAL A 59 4.48 -16.22 -6.24
N ALA A 60 3.67 -16.29 -7.29
CA ALA A 60 4.09 -16.85 -8.58
C ALA A 60 3.19 -16.34 -9.71
N ILE A 61 3.79 -16.01 -10.84
CA ILE A 61 3.06 -15.52 -12.01
C ILE A 61 2.94 -16.63 -13.05
N PRO A 62 1.72 -16.98 -13.49
CA PRO A 62 1.52 -17.98 -14.53
C PRO A 62 2.15 -17.55 -15.86
N ARG A 63 2.65 -18.51 -16.63
CA ARG A 63 3.37 -18.24 -17.88
C ARG A 63 2.60 -17.31 -18.85
N HIS A 64 1.29 -17.47 -18.95
CA HIS A 64 0.46 -16.65 -19.85
C HIS A 64 0.32 -15.18 -19.40
N MET A 65 0.57 -14.89 -18.13
CA MET A 65 0.55 -13.53 -17.56
C MET A 65 1.97 -12.92 -17.43
N ALA A 66 3.02 -13.71 -17.65
CA ALA A 66 4.40 -13.26 -17.44
C ALA A 66 4.82 -12.09 -18.34
N GLY A 67 4.20 -11.95 -19.53
CA GLY A 67 4.46 -10.81 -20.43
C GLY A 67 4.14 -9.45 -19.79
N PRO A 68 2.89 -9.18 -19.41
CA PRO A 68 2.53 -7.90 -18.78
C PRO A 68 2.91 -7.80 -17.31
N MET A 69 2.89 -8.90 -16.56
CA MET A 69 3.13 -8.83 -15.12
C MET A 69 4.60 -9.01 -14.73
N SER A 70 5.44 -9.59 -15.59
CA SER A 70 6.76 -10.11 -15.19
C SER A 70 6.67 -11.23 -14.16
N THR A 71 7.75 -11.94 -13.92
CA THR A 71 7.87 -12.95 -12.86
C THR A 71 8.72 -12.46 -11.68
N ILE A 72 9.17 -11.20 -11.72
CA ILE A 72 10.00 -10.60 -10.68
C ILE A 72 9.11 -9.85 -9.69
N TRP A 73 8.87 -10.50 -8.55
CA TRP A 73 8.14 -9.95 -7.41
C TRP A 73 8.86 -10.36 -6.14
N TYR A 74 9.24 -9.39 -5.33
CA TYR A 74 9.85 -9.66 -4.04
C TYR A 74 8.76 -9.97 -3.01
N ASP A 75 9.05 -10.87 -2.07
CA ASP A 75 8.14 -11.11 -0.95
C ASP A 75 7.97 -9.83 -0.12
N PRO A 76 6.74 -9.38 0.13
CA PRO A 76 6.50 -8.11 0.82
C PRO A 76 7.02 -8.08 2.25
N ILE A 77 6.95 -9.21 2.97
CA ILE A 77 7.38 -9.27 4.37
C ILE A 77 8.89 -9.16 4.47
N ALA A 78 9.61 -9.92 3.64
CA ALA A 78 11.06 -9.84 3.55
C ALA A 78 11.52 -8.43 3.13
N THR A 79 10.85 -7.85 2.13
CA THR A 79 11.16 -6.50 1.63
C THR A 79 10.88 -5.43 2.70
N LEU A 80 9.71 -5.45 3.34
CA LEU A 80 9.36 -4.49 4.40
C LEU A 80 10.29 -4.62 5.60
N SER A 81 10.72 -5.84 5.97
CA SER A 81 11.71 -6.05 7.05
C SER A 81 13.08 -5.46 6.69
N PHE A 82 13.53 -5.64 5.45
CA PHE A 82 14.74 -5.01 4.94
C PHE A 82 14.66 -3.48 4.99
N LEU A 83 13.55 -2.92 4.52
CA LEU A 83 13.29 -1.48 4.54
C LEU A 83 13.22 -0.92 5.97
N ALA A 84 12.67 -1.68 6.92
CA ALA A 84 12.60 -1.29 8.32
C ALA A 84 13.99 -1.00 8.92
N GLY A 85 14.99 -1.77 8.52
CA GLY A 85 16.37 -1.62 9.00
C GLY A 85 17.19 -0.51 8.32
N ILE A 86 16.69 0.09 7.23
CA ILE A 86 17.45 1.06 6.43
C ILE A 86 16.77 2.42 6.27
N THR A 87 15.57 2.58 6.81
CA THR A 87 14.78 3.83 6.82
C THR A 87 14.42 4.20 8.25
N GLU A 88 14.15 5.48 8.53
CA GLU A 88 13.93 6.00 9.88
C GLU A 88 12.50 6.55 10.09
N ASN A 89 11.96 7.29 9.12
CA ASN A 89 10.73 8.08 9.28
C ASN A 89 9.57 7.53 8.44
N VAL A 90 9.87 7.15 7.19
CA VAL A 90 8.86 6.72 6.22
C VAL A 90 8.12 5.48 6.72
N ARG A 91 6.79 5.47 6.58
CA ARG A 91 5.98 4.29 6.89
C ARG A 91 6.14 3.23 5.81
N LEU A 92 5.92 1.99 6.21
CA LEU A 92 6.09 0.79 5.39
C LEU A 92 4.72 0.21 5.06
N LEU A 93 4.31 0.29 3.80
CA LEU A 93 2.99 -0.14 3.34
C LEU A 93 3.11 -1.39 2.47
N SER A 94 2.34 -2.43 2.75
CA SER A 94 2.04 -3.44 1.74
C SER A 94 0.90 -2.91 0.84
N HIS A 95 1.06 -2.90 -0.47
CA HIS A 95 0.02 -2.44 -1.39
C HIS A 95 -0.09 -3.34 -2.62
N VAL A 96 -0.74 -4.47 -2.44
CA VAL A 96 -1.42 -4.99 -1.26
C VAL A 96 -0.89 -6.35 -0.85
N ALA A 97 -0.95 -6.71 0.43
CA ALA A 97 -0.75 -8.07 0.87
C ALA A 97 -1.98 -8.93 0.52
N ILE A 98 -1.76 -10.09 -0.09
CA ILE A 98 -2.83 -11.06 -0.39
C ILE A 98 -2.94 -12.02 0.80
N LEU A 99 -3.55 -11.54 1.89
CA LEU A 99 -3.58 -12.28 3.16
C LEU A 99 -4.24 -13.65 3.05
N GLY A 100 -5.21 -13.82 2.14
CA GLY A 100 -5.87 -15.10 1.92
C GLY A 100 -4.96 -16.24 1.43
N LEU A 101 -3.72 -15.94 1.02
CA LEU A 101 -2.72 -16.94 0.66
C LEU A 101 -1.91 -17.47 1.86
N ARG A 102 -2.14 -16.91 3.07
CA ARG A 102 -1.36 -17.22 4.28
C ARG A 102 -2.28 -17.47 5.47
N HIS A 103 -1.88 -18.37 6.36
CA HIS A 103 -2.63 -18.59 7.60
C HIS A 103 -2.61 -17.31 8.48
N PRO A 104 -3.73 -16.87 9.08
CA PRO A 104 -3.80 -15.61 9.84
C PRO A 104 -2.81 -15.51 11.01
N LEU A 105 -2.53 -16.60 11.74
CA LEU A 105 -1.51 -16.59 12.79
C LEU A 105 -0.09 -16.37 12.24
N LEU A 106 0.23 -16.94 11.07
CA LEU A 106 1.51 -16.70 10.41
C LEU A 106 1.62 -15.23 9.99
N SER A 107 0.57 -14.69 9.38
CA SER A 107 0.51 -13.28 9.00
C SER A 107 0.61 -12.35 10.21
N ALA A 108 -0.10 -12.66 11.30
CA ALA A 108 -0.01 -11.92 12.56
C ALA A 108 1.43 -11.88 13.09
N LYS A 109 2.10 -13.03 13.14
CA LYS A 109 3.50 -13.14 13.58
C LYS A 109 4.42 -12.27 12.70
N GLN A 110 4.29 -12.39 11.40
CA GLN A 110 5.14 -11.70 10.43
C GLN A 110 4.96 -10.18 10.50
N TYR A 111 3.72 -9.69 10.42
CA TYR A 111 3.44 -8.25 10.44
C TYR A 111 3.68 -7.61 11.81
N ALA A 112 3.43 -8.31 12.91
CA ALA A 112 3.83 -7.85 14.23
C ALA A 112 5.37 -7.69 14.32
N THR A 113 6.12 -8.61 13.72
CA THR A 113 7.58 -8.53 13.68
C THR A 113 8.06 -7.34 12.83
N VAL A 114 7.47 -7.13 11.64
CA VAL A 114 7.78 -5.94 10.81
C VAL A 114 7.47 -4.65 11.56
N ASP A 115 6.32 -4.60 12.24
CA ASP A 115 5.94 -3.42 13.04
C ASP A 115 6.94 -3.16 14.17
N HIS A 116 7.36 -4.22 14.86
CA HIS A 116 8.36 -4.12 15.92
C HIS A 116 9.73 -3.66 15.39
N LEU A 117 10.23 -4.26 14.30
CA LEU A 117 11.50 -3.89 13.68
C LEU A 117 11.51 -2.47 13.11
N SER A 118 10.35 -1.98 12.67
CA SER A 118 10.20 -0.63 12.14
C SER A 118 9.89 0.44 13.21
N GLY A 119 9.75 0.06 14.48
CA GLY A 119 9.36 1.00 15.54
C GLY A 119 7.94 1.54 15.37
N GLY A 120 7.01 0.73 14.86
CA GLY A 120 5.59 1.12 14.71
C GLY A 120 5.28 1.89 13.43
N ARG A 121 6.04 1.68 12.35
CA ARG A 121 5.84 2.35 11.06
C ARG A 121 5.03 1.54 10.03
N LEU A 122 4.56 0.34 10.38
CA LEU A 122 3.81 -0.51 9.45
C LEU A 122 2.42 0.04 9.17
N ILE A 123 2.01 -0.02 7.91
CA ILE A 123 0.61 0.06 7.45
C ILE A 123 0.33 -1.22 6.67
N LEU A 124 -0.67 -1.99 7.09
CA LEU A 124 -1.05 -3.23 6.43
C LEU A 124 -2.09 -2.94 5.34
N GLY A 125 -1.63 -2.77 4.12
CA GLY A 125 -2.51 -2.68 2.96
C GLY A 125 -2.87 -4.07 2.45
N VAL A 126 -4.15 -4.34 2.23
CA VAL A 126 -4.69 -5.68 1.95
C VAL A 126 -5.57 -5.71 0.71
N GLY A 127 -5.54 -6.83 0.01
CA GLY A 127 -6.38 -7.09 -1.15
C GLY A 127 -6.75 -8.56 -1.28
N ALA A 128 -7.83 -8.83 -2.02
CA ALA A 128 -8.32 -10.20 -2.20
C ALA A 128 -7.49 -11.03 -3.20
N GLY A 129 -6.60 -10.40 -3.97
CA GLY A 129 -5.86 -11.05 -5.05
C GLY A 129 -6.70 -11.27 -6.33
N HIS A 130 -6.01 -11.49 -7.44
CA HIS A 130 -6.65 -11.62 -8.75
C HIS A 130 -6.05 -12.71 -9.66
N VAL A 131 -4.91 -13.29 -9.30
CA VAL A 131 -4.25 -14.36 -10.06
C VAL A 131 -4.74 -15.70 -9.50
N LYS A 132 -5.65 -16.34 -10.26
CA LYS A 132 -6.34 -17.56 -9.83
C LYS A 132 -5.38 -18.71 -9.51
N GLU A 133 -4.36 -18.87 -10.33
CA GLU A 133 -3.39 -19.96 -10.22
C GLU A 133 -2.55 -19.90 -8.94
N GLU A 134 -2.30 -18.70 -8.40
CA GLU A 134 -1.63 -18.57 -7.10
C GLU A 134 -2.46 -19.20 -5.98
N PHE A 135 -3.78 -18.99 -6.01
CA PHE A 135 -4.70 -19.58 -5.04
C PHE A 135 -4.79 -21.10 -5.20
N GLU A 136 -4.91 -21.57 -6.43
CA GLU A 136 -5.03 -23.02 -6.73
C GLU A 136 -3.78 -23.78 -6.28
N VAL A 137 -2.58 -23.31 -6.58
CA VAL A 137 -1.33 -23.99 -6.19
C VAL A 137 -1.09 -23.96 -4.67
N LEU A 138 -1.64 -22.99 -3.97
CA LEU A 138 -1.57 -22.88 -2.52
C LEU A 138 -2.78 -23.53 -1.81
N GLY A 139 -3.66 -24.19 -2.54
CA GLY A 139 -4.80 -24.92 -1.98
C GLY A 139 -5.93 -24.01 -1.46
N VAL A 140 -6.00 -22.78 -1.94
CA VAL A 140 -7.05 -21.82 -1.54
C VAL A 140 -8.09 -21.70 -2.66
N ASP A 141 -9.36 -21.81 -2.32
CA ASP A 141 -10.45 -21.64 -3.27
C ASP A 141 -10.53 -20.15 -3.73
N PHE A 142 -10.17 -19.93 -5.00
CA PHE A 142 -10.20 -18.60 -5.60
C PHE A 142 -11.60 -17.97 -5.59
N ALA A 143 -12.66 -18.77 -5.72
CA ALA A 143 -14.03 -18.25 -5.70
C ALA A 143 -14.39 -17.69 -4.32
N ARG A 144 -13.82 -18.22 -3.26
CA ARG A 144 -14.04 -17.79 -1.86
C ARG A 144 -13.02 -16.75 -1.40
N ARG A 145 -12.05 -16.31 -2.22
CA ARG A 145 -10.94 -15.41 -1.81
C ARG A 145 -11.37 -14.16 -1.05
N GLY A 146 -12.57 -13.63 -1.34
CA GLY A 146 -13.13 -12.48 -0.63
C GLY A 146 -13.55 -12.83 0.80
N ALA A 147 -14.25 -13.95 0.99
CA ALA A 147 -14.65 -14.44 2.31
C ALA A 147 -13.43 -14.88 3.13
N VAL A 148 -12.47 -15.55 2.48
CA VAL A 148 -11.18 -15.92 3.11
C VAL A 148 -10.45 -14.68 3.63
N LEU A 149 -10.36 -13.62 2.82
CA LEU A 149 -9.75 -12.36 3.26
C LEU A 149 -10.52 -11.73 4.42
N ASP A 150 -11.85 -11.72 4.38
CA ASP A 150 -12.66 -11.12 5.43
C ASP A 150 -12.44 -11.82 6.77
N GLU A 151 -12.47 -13.16 6.78
CA GLU A 151 -12.22 -13.93 7.99
C GLU A 151 -10.75 -13.87 8.44
N THR A 152 -9.79 -13.86 7.48
CA THR A 152 -8.37 -13.64 7.81
C THR A 152 -8.16 -12.31 8.52
N LEU A 153 -8.84 -11.23 8.11
CA LEU A 153 -8.75 -9.93 8.78
C LEU A 153 -9.32 -9.97 10.19
N ASP A 154 -10.45 -10.64 10.39
CA ASP A 154 -11.07 -10.77 11.71
C ASP A 154 -10.17 -11.61 12.64
N ALA A 155 -9.65 -12.74 12.17
CA ALA A 155 -8.69 -13.59 12.89
C ALA A 155 -7.37 -12.85 13.20
N LEU A 156 -6.85 -12.09 12.24
CA LEU A 156 -5.64 -11.28 12.42
C LEU A 156 -5.86 -10.19 13.48
N ARG A 157 -7.01 -9.54 13.48
CA ARG A 157 -7.36 -8.55 14.51
C ARG A 157 -7.40 -9.18 15.91
N ALA A 158 -7.95 -10.39 16.05
CA ALA A 158 -7.92 -11.13 17.31
C ALA A 158 -6.48 -11.47 17.72
N ALA A 159 -5.68 -12.05 16.79
CA ALA A 159 -4.30 -12.44 17.06
C ALA A 159 -3.37 -11.27 17.44
N LEU A 160 -3.61 -10.09 16.89
CA LEU A 160 -2.86 -8.86 17.19
C LEU A 160 -3.45 -8.02 18.32
N GLY A 161 -4.52 -8.50 18.94
CA GLY A 161 -5.19 -7.88 20.08
C GLY A 161 -4.32 -7.84 21.36
N PRO A 162 -4.81 -7.25 22.45
CA PRO A 162 -4.06 -7.08 23.69
C PRO A 162 -3.89 -8.38 24.51
N GLU A 163 -4.70 -9.39 24.22
CA GLU A 163 -4.73 -10.63 25.00
C GLU A 163 -3.44 -11.45 24.82
N GLU A 164 -2.89 -11.99 25.91
CA GLU A 164 -1.68 -12.83 25.88
C GLU A 164 -1.91 -14.13 25.09
N TYR A 165 -3.08 -14.72 25.26
CA TYR A 165 -3.54 -15.92 24.58
C TYR A 165 -4.82 -15.60 23.81
N PRO A 166 -4.73 -14.99 22.61
CA PRO A 166 -5.91 -14.61 21.84
C PRO A 166 -6.68 -15.83 21.36
N GLU A 167 -8.01 -15.72 21.37
CA GLU A 167 -8.91 -16.73 20.84
C GLU A 167 -9.65 -16.20 19.62
N PHE A 168 -9.88 -17.05 18.66
CA PHE A 168 -10.71 -16.79 17.51
C PHE A 168 -11.40 -18.08 17.06
N GLU A 169 -12.68 -17.99 16.74
CA GLU A 169 -13.47 -19.07 16.17
C GLU A 169 -14.26 -18.55 14.98
N GLY A 170 -13.90 -19.02 13.77
CA GLY A 170 -14.52 -18.69 12.50
C GLY A 170 -14.91 -19.92 11.73
N GLU A 171 -15.35 -19.73 10.48
CA GLU A 171 -15.69 -20.84 9.59
C GLU A 171 -14.43 -21.54 9.03
N LEU A 172 -13.37 -20.78 8.74
CA LEU A 172 -12.15 -21.24 8.08
C LEU A 172 -10.98 -21.37 9.04
N PHE A 173 -10.93 -20.54 10.07
CA PHE A 173 -9.82 -20.48 11.01
C PHE A 173 -10.34 -20.52 12.44
N SER A 174 -9.62 -21.25 13.27
CA SER A 174 -9.82 -21.20 14.73
C SER A 174 -8.49 -21.35 15.43
N PHE A 175 -8.33 -20.67 16.56
CA PHE A 175 -7.19 -20.83 17.45
C PHE A 175 -7.53 -20.42 18.88
N LYS A 176 -6.90 -21.12 19.83
CA LYS A 176 -7.08 -20.91 21.26
C LYS A 176 -5.83 -21.36 22.01
N ASP A 177 -5.57 -20.76 23.17
CA ASP A 177 -4.46 -21.11 24.06
C ASP A 177 -3.06 -21.04 23.41
N LEU A 178 -2.89 -20.15 22.42
CA LEU A 178 -1.63 -19.93 21.69
C LEU A 178 -1.13 -18.50 21.90
N GLY A 179 -0.08 -18.35 22.70
CA GLY A 179 0.60 -17.06 22.88
C GLY A 179 1.47 -16.69 21.68
N GLN A 180 1.44 -15.43 21.27
CA GLN A 180 2.21 -14.93 20.14
C GLN A 180 2.95 -13.62 20.44
N LEU A 181 4.29 -13.68 20.38
CA LEU A 181 5.20 -12.55 20.57
C LEU A 181 6.19 -12.43 19.39
N PRO A 182 6.77 -11.25 19.08
CA PRO A 182 6.48 -9.96 19.72
C PRO A 182 5.10 -9.42 19.39
N ARG A 183 4.57 -8.56 20.24
CA ARG A 183 3.40 -7.77 19.91
C ARG A 183 3.78 -6.59 19.04
N PRO A 184 2.87 -6.02 18.24
CA PRO A 184 3.12 -4.76 17.56
C PRO A 184 3.51 -3.65 18.54
N VAL A 185 4.32 -2.71 18.08
CA VAL A 185 4.60 -1.46 18.81
C VAL A 185 3.36 -0.57 18.78
N GLN A 186 2.68 -0.53 17.65
CA GLN A 186 1.41 0.17 17.52
C GLN A 186 0.32 -0.54 18.33
N ALA A 187 -0.49 0.20 19.08
CA ALA A 187 -1.65 -0.36 19.78
C ALA A 187 -2.60 -1.10 18.82
N ARG A 188 -2.61 -0.71 17.56
CA ARG A 188 -3.30 -1.36 16.46
C ARG A 188 -2.61 -1.03 15.14
N ILE A 189 -2.20 -2.04 14.38
CA ILE A 189 -1.68 -1.86 13.02
C ILE A 189 -2.82 -1.34 12.13
N PRO A 190 -2.65 -0.19 11.44
CA PRO A 190 -3.64 0.31 10.51
C PRO A 190 -3.82 -0.65 9.32
N VAL A 191 -5.07 -0.90 8.93
CA VAL A 191 -5.39 -1.71 7.75
C VAL A 191 -5.97 -0.82 6.65
N TRP A 192 -5.28 -0.74 5.51
CA TRP A 192 -5.81 -0.08 4.33
C TRP A 192 -6.26 -1.11 3.30
N VAL A 193 -7.45 -0.93 2.77
CA VAL A 193 -8.03 -1.87 1.80
C VAL A 193 -7.82 -1.35 0.40
N GLY A 194 -7.22 -2.20 -0.46
CA GLY A 194 -7.07 -1.95 -1.88
C GLY A 194 -8.27 -2.43 -2.71
N GLY A 195 -8.34 -1.91 -3.94
CA GLY A 195 -9.36 -2.28 -4.91
C GLY A 195 -10.65 -1.47 -4.83
N SER A 196 -11.42 -1.51 -5.92
CA SER A 196 -12.58 -0.66 -6.20
C SER A 196 -13.87 -1.44 -6.42
N SER A 197 -13.83 -2.78 -6.32
CA SER A 197 -15.03 -3.59 -6.45
C SER A 197 -16.01 -3.32 -5.29
N PRO A 198 -17.32 -3.54 -5.46
CA PRO A 198 -18.30 -3.37 -4.37
C PRO A 198 -17.90 -4.11 -3.08
N ALA A 199 -17.28 -5.30 -3.21
CA ALA A 199 -16.79 -6.07 -2.07
C ALA A 199 -15.59 -5.38 -1.39
N ALA A 200 -14.66 -4.78 -2.16
CA ALA A 200 -13.53 -4.03 -1.62
C ALA A 200 -13.99 -2.76 -0.90
N VAL A 201 -14.92 -2.00 -1.51
CA VAL A 201 -15.54 -0.81 -0.92
C VAL A 201 -16.24 -1.16 0.42
N ARG A 202 -17.03 -2.25 0.44
CA ARG A 202 -17.65 -2.73 1.68
C ARG A 202 -16.60 -3.14 2.73
N ARG A 203 -15.54 -3.84 2.34
CA ARG A 203 -14.46 -4.25 3.24
C ARG A 203 -13.74 -3.04 3.83
N ALA A 204 -13.45 -2.02 3.02
CA ALA A 204 -12.86 -0.77 3.48
C ALA A 204 -13.78 -0.09 4.53
N ALA A 205 -15.08 -0.11 4.32
CA ALA A 205 -16.04 0.47 5.24
C ALA A 205 -16.08 -0.25 6.59
N VAL A 206 -16.13 -1.59 6.61
CA VAL A 206 -16.43 -2.33 7.84
C VAL A 206 -15.19 -2.87 8.55
N ARG A 207 -14.07 -3.09 7.83
CA ARG A 207 -12.83 -3.69 8.38
C ARG A 207 -11.60 -2.82 8.21
N GLY A 208 -11.66 -1.82 7.31
CA GLY A 208 -10.54 -0.95 7.00
C GLY A 208 -10.43 0.26 7.92
N ASP A 209 -9.21 0.75 8.04
CA ASP A 209 -8.84 2.02 8.65
C ASP A 209 -8.51 3.06 7.56
N GLY A 210 -8.34 2.57 6.32
CA GLY A 210 -8.20 3.37 5.11
C GLY A 210 -8.59 2.59 3.87
N TRP A 211 -8.69 3.32 2.77
CA TRP A 211 -8.97 2.81 1.44
C TRP A 211 -8.01 3.42 0.43
N LEU A 212 -7.30 2.57 -0.32
CA LEU A 212 -6.35 2.98 -1.36
C LEU A 212 -6.61 2.14 -2.61
N PRO A 213 -7.50 2.60 -3.51
CA PRO A 213 -7.81 1.89 -4.75
C PRO A 213 -6.66 1.99 -5.75
N GLN A 214 -6.65 1.08 -6.71
CA GLN A 214 -5.61 1.03 -7.72
C GLN A 214 -6.14 1.49 -9.08
N GLY A 215 -5.77 2.72 -9.49
CA GLY A 215 -6.00 3.20 -10.84
C GLY A 215 -7.41 3.72 -11.13
N ASP A 216 -8.18 4.08 -10.13
CA ASP A 216 -9.50 4.68 -10.34
C ASP A 216 -9.38 6.12 -10.86
N PRO A 217 -10.19 6.50 -11.86
CA PRO A 217 -10.29 7.88 -12.32
C PRO A 217 -10.74 8.83 -11.21
N LEU A 218 -10.18 10.04 -11.19
CA LEU A 218 -10.43 11.05 -10.16
C LEU A 218 -11.93 11.37 -9.99
N ASP A 219 -12.68 11.42 -11.08
CA ASP A 219 -14.12 11.71 -11.10
C ASP A 219 -14.99 10.62 -10.43
N LYS A 220 -14.48 9.40 -10.29
CA LYS A 220 -15.20 8.30 -9.64
C LYS A 220 -14.97 8.22 -8.13
N LEU A 221 -13.89 8.78 -7.64
CA LEU A 221 -13.50 8.69 -6.23
C LEU A 221 -14.55 9.28 -5.26
N PRO A 222 -15.18 10.45 -5.54
CA PRO A 222 -16.16 11.04 -4.62
C PRO A 222 -17.35 10.11 -4.31
N ALA A 223 -17.87 9.43 -5.32
CA ALA A 223 -18.99 8.51 -5.15
C ALA A 223 -18.59 7.28 -4.29
N GLN A 224 -17.39 6.76 -4.49
CA GLN A 224 -16.86 5.63 -3.71
C GLN A 224 -16.57 6.03 -2.26
N ILE A 225 -16.01 7.22 -2.04
CA ILE A 225 -15.80 7.81 -0.71
C ILE A 225 -17.14 7.95 0.04
N ALA A 226 -18.15 8.52 -0.63
CA ALA A 226 -19.50 8.65 -0.06
C ALA A 226 -20.05 7.27 0.32
N ARG A 227 -19.93 6.29 -0.59
CA ARG A 227 -20.44 4.93 -0.34
C ARG A 227 -19.73 4.23 0.82
N ILE A 228 -18.40 4.41 0.97
CA ILE A 228 -17.67 3.89 2.14
C ILE A 228 -18.20 4.52 3.44
N LYS A 229 -18.39 5.83 3.46
CA LYS A 229 -18.93 6.54 4.64
C LYS A 229 -20.33 6.07 5.02
N GLU A 230 -21.20 5.88 4.04
CA GLU A 230 -22.56 5.34 4.25
C GLU A 230 -22.53 3.93 4.84
N LEU A 231 -21.81 3.00 4.18
CA LEU A 231 -21.69 1.62 4.65
C LEU A 231 -21.07 1.53 6.04
N ARG A 232 -20.15 2.42 6.37
CA ARG A 232 -19.52 2.50 7.68
C ARG A 232 -20.53 2.92 8.74
N ALA A 233 -21.37 3.92 8.44
CA ALA A 233 -22.46 4.37 9.31
C ALA A 233 -23.53 3.28 9.49
N GLU A 234 -23.95 2.63 8.40
CA GLU A 234 -24.90 1.50 8.43
C GLU A 234 -24.42 0.35 9.32
N ALA A 235 -23.09 0.08 9.30
CA ALA A 235 -22.46 -0.96 10.11
C ALA A 235 -22.14 -0.52 11.55
N GLY A 236 -22.43 0.71 11.94
CA GLY A 236 -22.09 1.23 13.27
C GLY A 236 -20.59 1.35 13.56
N VAL A 237 -19.76 1.37 12.53
CA VAL A 237 -18.30 1.47 12.69
C VAL A 237 -17.90 2.92 12.97
N THR A 238 -17.37 3.15 14.15
CA THR A 238 -16.91 4.47 14.61
C THR A 238 -15.42 4.69 14.33
N GLY A 239 -15.01 5.95 14.36
CA GLY A 239 -13.62 6.35 14.14
C GLY A 239 -13.30 6.75 12.69
N PRO A 240 -12.12 7.33 12.47
CA PRO A 240 -11.74 7.85 11.17
C PRO A 240 -11.48 6.75 10.15
N VAL A 241 -11.61 7.12 8.88
CA VAL A 241 -11.17 6.33 7.73
C VAL A 241 -10.37 7.27 6.82
N GLU A 242 -9.21 6.82 6.33
CA GLU A 242 -8.36 7.60 5.44
C GLU A 242 -8.58 7.18 4.00
N PHE A 243 -8.61 8.14 3.10
CA PHE A 243 -8.83 7.90 1.67
C PHE A 243 -7.57 8.20 0.89
N GLY A 244 -7.17 7.24 0.07
CA GLY A 244 -6.01 7.36 -0.80
C GLY A 244 -6.37 7.30 -2.27
N ALA A 245 -5.44 7.75 -3.11
CA ALA A 245 -5.51 7.62 -4.55
C ALA A 245 -4.11 7.42 -5.14
N ILE A 246 -4.04 6.77 -6.31
CA ILE A 246 -2.82 6.69 -7.11
C ILE A 246 -2.92 7.74 -8.22
N THR A 247 -1.87 8.56 -8.35
CA THR A 247 -1.82 9.61 -9.36
C THR A 247 -1.37 9.09 -10.72
N ALA A 248 -1.53 9.90 -11.77
CA ALA A 248 -0.77 9.72 -12.98
C ALA A 248 0.75 9.79 -12.68
N PRO A 249 1.62 9.17 -13.51
CA PRO A 249 3.05 9.33 -13.35
C PRO A 249 3.47 10.80 -13.43
N LEU A 250 4.51 11.18 -12.70
CA LEU A 250 4.99 12.55 -12.57
C LEU A 250 6.41 12.70 -13.12
N TYR A 251 6.73 13.92 -13.55
CA TYR A 251 8.09 14.39 -13.75
C TYR A 251 8.17 15.85 -13.32
N VAL A 252 8.95 16.15 -12.30
CA VAL A 252 9.16 17.50 -11.80
C VAL A 252 10.11 18.22 -12.76
N GLY A 253 9.66 19.36 -13.30
CA GLY A 253 10.39 20.11 -14.30
C GLY A 253 10.02 19.72 -15.75
N GLU A 254 10.84 20.20 -16.68
CA GLU A 254 10.68 19.94 -18.13
C GLU A 254 11.58 18.76 -18.53
N PRO A 255 10.99 17.59 -18.90
CA PRO A 255 11.79 16.45 -19.30
C PRO A 255 12.46 16.70 -20.67
N GLY A 256 13.75 16.38 -20.78
CA GLY A 256 14.48 16.39 -22.03
C GLY A 256 14.22 15.16 -22.92
N TRP A 257 13.19 14.37 -22.62
CA TRP A 257 12.83 13.12 -23.29
C TRP A 257 11.30 12.87 -23.21
N ASP A 258 10.79 11.93 -24.01
CA ASP A 258 9.36 11.61 -24.04
C ASP A 258 8.96 10.76 -22.82
N THR A 259 8.34 11.39 -21.82
CA THR A 259 7.82 10.74 -20.62
C THR A 259 6.48 10.03 -20.85
N GLY A 260 5.94 10.08 -22.05
CA GLY A 260 4.64 9.52 -22.41
C GLY A 260 3.46 10.44 -22.10
N ARG A 261 2.40 10.30 -22.87
CA ARG A 261 1.22 11.20 -22.87
C ARG A 261 0.44 11.31 -21.56
N ARG A 262 0.65 10.40 -20.62
CA ARG A 262 -0.08 10.36 -19.35
C ARG A 262 0.71 10.95 -18.18
N ALA A 263 1.97 11.29 -18.39
CA ALA A 263 2.79 11.88 -17.33
C ALA A 263 2.39 13.34 -17.10
N LEU A 264 2.24 13.72 -15.85
CA LEU A 264 2.13 15.12 -15.44
C LEU A 264 3.55 15.69 -15.34
N THR A 265 3.85 16.72 -16.12
CA THR A 265 5.17 17.36 -16.16
C THR A 265 5.04 18.86 -15.94
N GLY A 266 6.09 19.51 -15.50
CA GLY A 266 6.14 20.96 -15.37
C GLY A 266 6.66 21.43 -14.03
N LYS A 267 6.54 22.73 -13.80
CA LYS A 267 7.01 23.38 -12.57
C LYS A 267 6.23 22.89 -11.33
N ALA A 268 6.85 23.01 -10.16
CA ALA A 268 6.30 22.54 -8.91
C ALA A 268 4.91 23.09 -8.61
N GLU A 269 4.65 24.37 -8.92
CA GLU A 269 3.34 25.00 -8.67
C GLU A 269 2.22 24.37 -9.49
N ALA A 270 2.47 24.08 -10.78
CA ALA A 270 1.48 23.44 -11.66
C ALA A 270 1.19 22.00 -11.26
N LEU A 271 2.22 21.25 -10.83
CA LEU A 271 2.07 19.91 -10.30
C LEU A 271 1.29 19.92 -8.99
N ALA A 272 1.63 20.81 -8.07
CA ALA A 272 0.93 20.95 -6.80
C ALA A 272 -0.54 21.32 -6.98
N GLU A 273 -0.87 22.24 -7.91
CA GLU A 273 -2.25 22.59 -8.27
C GLU A 273 -3.03 21.36 -8.74
N SER A 274 -2.45 20.59 -9.66
CA SER A 274 -3.04 19.36 -10.18
C SER A 274 -3.28 18.32 -9.08
N LEU A 275 -2.35 18.21 -8.13
CA LEU A 275 -2.44 17.25 -7.01
C LEU A 275 -3.40 17.71 -5.90
N ARG A 276 -3.54 19.02 -5.67
CA ARG A 276 -4.54 19.54 -4.72
C ARG A 276 -5.97 19.20 -5.11
N ALA A 277 -6.26 18.90 -6.37
CA ALA A 277 -7.56 18.41 -6.80
C ALA A 277 -7.97 17.12 -6.07
N TYR A 278 -7.02 16.25 -5.69
CA TYR A 278 -7.29 15.07 -4.86
C TYR A 278 -7.72 15.47 -3.44
N LYS A 279 -7.05 16.43 -2.83
CA LYS A 279 -7.42 16.96 -1.50
C LYS A 279 -8.82 17.55 -1.50
N ALA A 280 -9.17 18.29 -2.56
CA ALA A 280 -10.47 18.95 -2.70
C ALA A 280 -11.67 17.98 -2.70
N ILE A 281 -11.47 16.73 -3.11
CA ILE A 281 -12.49 15.67 -3.08
C ILE A 281 -12.44 14.77 -1.84
N GLY A 282 -11.59 15.11 -0.86
CA GLY A 282 -11.50 14.37 0.40
C GLY A 282 -10.48 13.23 0.41
N ILE A 283 -9.50 13.24 -0.48
CA ILE A 283 -8.35 12.33 -0.43
C ILE A 283 -7.34 12.84 0.61
N ASP A 284 -6.90 11.98 1.51
CA ASP A 284 -5.96 12.25 2.59
C ASP A 284 -4.50 11.96 2.16
N GLN A 285 -4.32 11.01 1.24
CA GLN A 285 -2.98 10.63 0.79
C GLN A 285 -2.97 10.23 -0.70
N ILE A 286 -1.87 10.55 -1.38
CA ILE A 286 -1.64 10.19 -2.78
C ILE A 286 -0.41 9.29 -2.89
N GLN A 287 -0.52 8.26 -3.71
CA GLN A 287 0.61 7.45 -4.11
C GLN A 287 1.13 7.95 -5.45
N VAL A 288 2.30 8.56 -5.44
CA VAL A 288 2.94 9.11 -6.64
C VAL A 288 3.91 8.10 -7.25
N ARG A 289 4.16 8.28 -8.53
CA ARG A 289 5.15 7.55 -9.30
C ARG A 289 5.85 8.51 -10.24
N PHE A 290 7.16 8.33 -10.40
CA PHE A 290 7.96 9.19 -11.25
C PHE A 290 8.36 8.47 -12.55
N ARG A 291 8.37 9.23 -13.66
CA ARG A 291 9.03 8.82 -14.88
C ARG A 291 10.53 9.10 -14.73
N ASN A 292 11.33 8.16 -15.17
CA ASN A 292 12.78 8.23 -15.00
C ASN A 292 13.46 7.25 -15.98
N ARG A 293 14.72 7.51 -16.33
CA ARG A 293 15.52 6.67 -17.23
C ARG A 293 16.52 5.78 -16.49
N ASP A 294 16.83 6.15 -15.25
CA ASP A 294 17.76 5.42 -14.39
C ASP A 294 17.52 5.76 -12.91
N ARG A 295 18.27 5.09 -12.03
CA ARG A 295 18.18 5.29 -10.58
C ARG A 295 18.54 6.71 -10.15
N ALA A 296 19.51 7.34 -10.78
CA ALA A 296 19.98 8.67 -10.38
C ALA A 296 18.88 9.69 -10.65
N GLU A 297 18.30 9.67 -11.87
CA GLU A 297 17.17 10.53 -12.21
C GLU A 297 15.95 10.27 -11.32
N LEU A 298 15.66 9.01 -10.96
CA LEU A 298 14.58 8.72 -10.01
C LEU A 298 14.83 9.37 -8.64
N ILE A 299 16.05 9.30 -8.12
CA ILE A 299 16.41 9.92 -6.83
C ILE A 299 16.32 11.45 -6.93
N ASP A 300 16.72 12.03 -8.04
CA ASP A 300 16.58 13.46 -8.30
C ASP A 300 15.11 13.88 -8.34
N GLN A 301 14.24 13.11 -9.00
CA GLN A 301 12.80 13.35 -9.04
C GLN A 301 12.14 13.23 -7.66
N ILE A 302 12.51 12.25 -6.87
CA ILE A 302 12.04 12.07 -5.48
C ILE A 302 12.44 13.28 -4.63
N THR A 303 13.69 13.72 -4.77
CA THR A 303 14.25 14.86 -4.01
C THR A 303 13.58 16.16 -4.42
N ALA A 304 13.46 16.42 -5.72
CA ALA A 304 12.78 17.60 -6.25
C ALA A 304 11.30 17.64 -5.81
N PHE A 305 10.60 16.51 -5.88
CA PHE A 305 9.21 16.45 -5.42
C PHE A 305 9.10 16.80 -3.93
N GLY A 306 9.94 16.22 -3.08
CA GLY A 306 9.90 16.46 -1.65
C GLY A 306 10.23 17.90 -1.26
N SER A 307 11.18 18.53 -1.97
CA SER A 307 11.65 19.90 -1.66
C SER A 307 10.82 21.00 -2.33
N GLU A 308 10.26 20.75 -3.51
CA GLU A 308 9.61 21.78 -4.31
C GLU A 308 8.08 21.62 -4.37
N VAL A 309 7.57 20.41 -4.59
CA VAL A 309 6.13 20.15 -4.77
C VAL A 309 5.46 19.87 -3.42
N GLY A 310 6.07 19.01 -2.60
CA GLY A 310 5.52 18.59 -1.30
C GLY A 310 5.07 19.72 -0.39
N PRO A 311 5.88 20.77 -0.16
CA PRO A 311 5.47 21.92 0.65
C PRO A 311 4.20 22.60 0.14
N LEU A 312 4.04 22.72 -1.19
CA LEU A 312 2.92 23.41 -1.81
C LEU A 312 1.58 22.63 -1.76
N LEU A 313 1.59 21.34 -1.40
CA LEU A 313 0.36 20.54 -1.38
C LEU A 313 -0.60 20.95 -0.26
N ASN A 314 -0.13 21.66 0.73
CA ASN A 314 -0.89 21.98 1.94
C ASN A 314 -0.98 23.49 2.24
N ASP A 315 -0.56 24.31 1.28
CA ASP A 315 -0.70 25.76 1.33
C ASP A 315 -2.14 26.24 1.06
#